data_f511dc917ebe9f7eeb3afa9f51b80e4e
#
_entry.id   f511dc917ebe9f7eeb3afa9f51b80e4e
#
_cell.length_a   1.000
_cell.length_b   1.000
_cell.length_c   1.000
_cell.angle_alpha   90.00
_cell.angle_beta   90.00
_cell.angle_gamma   90.00
#
_symmetry.space_group_name_H-M   'P 1'
#
loop_
_entity.id
_entity.type
_entity.pdbx_description
1 polymer ?
#
loop_
_entity_poly.entity_id
_entity_poly.type
_entity_poly.pdbx_seq_one_letter_code
_entity_poly.pdbx_strand_id
1 'polypeptide(L)'
;MGTFVTPATDYAQFPKANIILITHEHKDHYDLEAITTLRNKATSIFVNNAVFNMFKNGIVMRNGDSIQYAPDIKIEAVPAYNYSEGHQQFHPKGRDNGYILTLDGLRIYIAGDTEDIPEMANLKDIDIAFLPCNQPYTMTVDQLVKAAKTFKPKVVFPYHYGETDIQQVVKLLDGSGIDVRIRDYQ
;
A
#
# COMPACT_ATOMS: atom_id res chain seq x y z
N MET A 1 17.75 8.44 16.60
CA MET A 1 17.20 9.44 15.67
C MET A 1 17.35 8.83 14.28
N GLY A 2 16.28 8.26 13.73
CA GLY A 2 16.30 7.72 12.39
C GLY A 2 16.41 8.87 11.39
N THR A 3 17.39 8.82 10.53
CA THR A 3 17.50 9.72 9.37
C THR A 3 16.35 9.33 8.43
N PHE A 4 15.30 10.16 8.39
CA PHE A 4 14.28 10.04 7.36
C PHE A 4 14.95 10.33 6.02
N VAL A 5 15.07 9.30 5.19
CA VAL A 5 15.51 9.48 3.82
C VAL A 5 14.39 10.21 3.10
N THR A 6 14.64 11.44 2.72
CA THR A 6 13.79 12.15 1.76
C THR A 6 13.80 11.29 0.49
N PRO A 7 12.63 10.99 -0.13
CA PRO A 7 12.64 10.21 -1.35
C PRO A 7 13.56 10.88 -2.38
N ALA A 8 14.49 10.11 -2.92
CA ALA A 8 15.43 10.57 -3.93
C ALA A 8 14.74 10.96 -5.26
N THR A 9 13.41 10.87 -5.30
CA THR A 9 12.59 11.08 -6.49
C THR A 9 12.17 12.53 -6.62
N ASP A 10 12.61 13.19 -7.69
CA ASP A 10 12.12 14.50 -8.06
C ASP A 10 10.72 14.36 -8.70
N TYR A 11 9.67 14.56 -7.91
CA TYR A 11 8.29 14.48 -8.37
C TYR A 11 7.91 15.54 -9.40
N ALA A 12 8.69 16.61 -9.56
CA ALA A 12 8.44 17.64 -10.58
C ALA A 12 8.63 17.12 -12.01
N GLN A 13 9.36 16.02 -12.18
CA GLN A 13 9.57 15.37 -13.49
C GLN A 13 8.38 14.52 -13.94
N PHE A 14 7.40 14.24 -13.07
CA PHE A 14 6.25 13.41 -13.41
C PHE A 14 5.06 14.24 -13.88
N PRO A 15 4.18 13.67 -14.71
CA PRO A 15 2.91 14.31 -15.04
C PRO A 15 2.05 14.46 -13.80
N LYS A 16 1.11 15.42 -13.84
CA LYS A 16 0.15 15.59 -12.75
C LYS A 16 -0.73 14.34 -12.62
N ALA A 17 -0.95 13.90 -11.38
CA ALA A 17 -1.77 12.74 -11.09
C ALA A 17 -3.26 13.03 -11.30
N ASN A 18 -4.00 12.05 -11.82
CA ASN A 18 -5.47 12.06 -11.83
C ASN A 18 -6.02 11.56 -10.49
N ILE A 19 -5.36 10.56 -9.90
CA ILE A 19 -5.73 9.93 -8.63
C ILE A 19 -4.50 9.87 -7.74
N ILE A 20 -4.68 10.22 -6.47
CA ILE A 20 -3.70 10.01 -5.40
C ILE A 20 -4.40 9.20 -4.30
N LEU A 21 -3.78 8.08 -3.90
CA LEU A 21 -4.24 7.23 -2.80
C LEU A 21 -3.27 7.38 -1.63
N ILE A 22 -3.77 7.73 -0.44
CA ILE A 22 -2.96 7.88 0.77
C ILE A 22 -3.47 6.87 1.80
N THR A 23 -2.64 5.92 2.16
CA THR A 23 -3.00 4.80 3.04
C THR A 23 -3.16 5.23 4.50
N HIS A 24 -2.22 6.06 4.99
CA HIS A 24 -2.19 6.53 6.37
C HIS A 24 -1.29 7.77 6.53
N GLU A 25 -1.21 8.31 7.76
CA GLU A 25 -0.62 9.63 8.05
C GLU A 25 0.88 9.63 8.38
N HIS A 26 1.56 8.49 8.39
CA HIS A 26 3.00 8.46 8.67
C HIS A 26 3.78 9.19 7.58
N LYS A 27 4.92 9.80 7.95
CA LYS A 27 5.66 10.73 7.09
C LYS A 27 6.23 10.11 5.81
N ASP A 28 6.47 8.82 5.80
CA ASP A 28 6.92 8.03 4.66
C ASP A 28 5.78 7.65 3.70
N HIS A 29 4.51 7.88 4.10
CA HIS A 29 3.31 7.63 3.29
C HIS A 29 2.49 8.91 3.03
N TYR A 30 2.66 9.95 3.83
CA TYR A 30 2.01 11.24 3.68
C TYR A 30 3.06 12.36 3.54
N ASP A 31 3.36 12.71 2.30
CA ASP A 31 4.26 13.82 1.95
C ASP A 31 3.46 14.95 1.27
N LEU A 32 3.29 16.06 2.00
CA LEU A 32 2.53 17.22 1.52
C LEU A 32 3.20 17.90 0.32
N GLU A 33 4.53 17.88 0.23
CA GLU A 33 5.27 18.46 -0.89
C GLU A 33 5.07 17.63 -2.16
N ALA A 34 5.20 16.29 -2.06
CA ALA A 34 4.92 15.37 -3.14
C ALA A 34 3.47 15.51 -3.64
N ILE A 35 2.49 15.53 -2.71
CA ILE A 35 1.07 15.71 -3.04
C ILE A 35 0.86 17.05 -3.78
N THR A 36 1.44 18.13 -3.28
CA THR A 36 1.32 19.46 -3.88
C THR A 36 1.94 19.51 -5.26
N THR A 37 3.09 18.87 -5.44
CA THR A 37 3.79 18.78 -6.72
C THR A 37 3.01 17.96 -7.73
N LEU A 38 2.42 16.83 -7.33
CA LEU A 38 1.74 15.91 -8.25
C LEU A 38 0.30 16.33 -8.57
N ARG A 39 -0.40 17.05 -7.68
CA ARG A 39 -1.82 17.39 -7.90
C ARG A 39 -2.02 18.57 -8.83
N ASN A 40 -3.20 18.63 -9.42
CA ASN A 40 -3.81 19.79 -10.06
C ASN A 40 -5.29 19.93 -9.63
N LYS A 41 -6.06 20.83 -10.24
CA LYS A 41 -7.47 21.04 -9.88
C LYS A 41 -8.39 19.84 -10.18
N ALA A 42 -7.98 18.96 -11.09
CA ALA A 42 -8.75 17.76 -11.47
C ALA A 42 -8.32 16.50 -10.70
N THR A 43 -7.28 16.57 -9.88
CA THR A 43 -6.79 15.42 -9.12
C THR A 43 -7.76 15.06 -8.00
N SER A 44 -8.19 13.81 -7.98
CA SER A 44 -8.94 13.22 -6.85
C SER A 44 -7.98 12.57 -5.86
N ILE A 45 -8.11 12.92 -4.59
CA ILE A 45 -7.25 12.42 -3.51
C ILE A 45 -8.11 11.59 -2.57
N PHE A 46 -7.78 10.31 -2.38
CA PHE A 46 -8.48 9.39 -1.48
C PHE A 46 -7.64 9.18 -0.22
N VAL A 47 -8.25 9.31 0.94
CA VAL A 47 -7.57 9.34 2.23
C VAL A 47 -8.34 8.57 3.29
N ASN A 48 -7.67 8.14 4.38
CA ASN A 48 -8.35 7.73 5.59
C ASN A 48 -8.74 8.94 6.47
N ASN A 49 -9.47 8.70 7.57
CA ASN A 49 -9.87 9.78 8.49
C ASN A 49 -8.69 10.50 9.13
N ALA A 50 -7.59 9.81 9.45
CA ALA A 50 -6.43 10.41 10.10
C ALA A 50 -5.74 11.42 9.16
N VAL A 51 -5.49 11.01 7.92
CA VAL A 51 -4.94 11.92 6.89
C VAL A 51 -5.89 13.09 6.64
N PHE A 52 -7.20 12.86 6.52
CA PHE A 52 -8.17 13.94 6.33
C PHE A 52 -8.12 14.98 7.47
N ASN A 53 -7.98 14.51 8.71
CA ASN A 53 -7.89 15.40 9.87
C ASN A 53 -6.64 16.31 9.85
N MET A 54 -5.56 15.85 9.23
CA MET A 54 -4.31 16.62 9.05
C MET A 54 -4.38 17.51 7.80
N PHE A 55 -4.73 16.92 6.68
CA PHE A 55 -4.66 17.55 5.34
C PHE A 55 -5.86 18.47 5.05
N LYS A 56 -7.01 18.23 5.71
CA LYS A 56 -8.28 18.95 5.52
C LYS A 56 -8.77 18.96 4.07
N ASN A 57 -8.39 17.93 3.30
CA ASN A 57 -8.77 17.77 1.90
C ASN A 57 -8.80 16.28 1.54
N GLY A 58 -9.48 15.95 0.44
CA GLY A 58 -9.59 14.59 -0.07
C GLY A 58 -10.96 13.95 0.19
N ILE A 59 -11.16 12.82 -0.44
CA ILE A 59 -12.34 11.97 -0.31
C ILE A 59 -12.02 10.91 0.75
N VAL A 60 -12.74 10.96 1.87
CA VAL A 60 -12.52 10.01 2.96
C VAL A 60 -13.06 8.64 2.57
N MET A 61 -12.23 7.61 2.70
CA MET A 61 -12.63 6.21 2.61
C MET A 61 -12.31 5.47 3.91
N ARG A 62 -13.19 4.57 4.29
CA ARG A 62 -13.03 3.67 5.44
C ARG A 62 -12.88 2.24 4.95
N ASN A 63 -12.31 1.38 5.77
CA ASN A 63 -12.23 -0.04 5.43
C ASN A 63 -13.61 -0.59 5.04
N GLY A 64 -13.71 -1.18 3.86
CA GLY A 64 -14.94 -1.70 3.26
C GLY A 64 -15.65 -0.75 2.28
N ASP A 65 -15.24 0.52 2.21
CA ASP A 65 -15.81 1.46 1.23
C ASP A 65 -15.33 1.12 -0.19
N SER A 66 -16.23 1.36 -1.14
CA SER A 66 -16.00 1.14 -2.57
C SER A 66 -16.59 2.27 -3.39
N ILE A 67 -15.82 2.82 -4.33
CA ILE A 67 -16.23 3.93 -5.20
C ILE A 67 -15.99 3.53 -6.65
N GLN A 68 -17.05 3.58 -7.48
CA GLN A 68 -16.90 3.57 -8.94
C GLN A 68 -16.52 4.99 -9.38
N TYR A 69 -15.23 5.21 -9.59
CA TYR A 69 -14.69 6.55 -9.91
C TYR A 69 -14.96 6.95 -11.37
N ALA A 70 -14.82 5.99 -12.28
CA ALA A 70 -15.14 6.12 -13.69
C ALA A 70 -15.65 4.76 -14.21
N PRO A 71 -16.19 4.64 -15.43
CA PRO A 71 -16.72 3.37 -15.93
C PRO A 71 -15.74 2.19 -15.85
N ASP A 72 -14.46 2.48 -16.03
CA ASP A 72 -13.33 1.54 -16.04
C ASP A 72 -12.43 1.63 -14.79
N ILE A 73 -12.75 2.53 -13.84
CA ILE A 73 -11.93 2.75 -12.64
C ILE A 73 -12.76 2.56 -11.37
N LYS A 74 -12.38 1.58 -10.56
CA LYS A 74 -12.96 1.33 -9.23
C LYS A 74 -11.89 1.39 -8.15
N ILE A 75 -12.21 1.99 -7.01
CA ILE A 75 -11.33 2.09 -5.84
C ILE A 75 -12.05 1.47 -4.64
N GLU A 76 -11.38 0.52 -3.98
CA GLU A 76 -11.89 -0.17 -2.80
C GLU A 76 -10.89 0.06 -1.65
N ALA A 77 -11.35 0.52 -0.50
CA ALA A 77 -10.53 0.62 0.70
C ALA A 77 -10.66 -0.67 1.50
N VAL A 78 -9.53 -1.30 1.81
CA VAL A 78 -9.45 -2.53 2.59
C VAL A 78 -8.67 -2.31 3.88
N PRO A 79 -8.83 -3.16 4.91
CA PRO A 79 -8.06 -3.02 6.15
C PRO A 79 -6.55 -3.12 5.93
N ALA A 80 -5.81 -2.29 6.68
CA ALA A 80 -4.38 -2.39 6.87
C ALA A 80 -4.10 -2.19 8.36
N TYR A 81 -3.46 -3.17 9.02
CA TYR A 81 -3.15 -3.08 10.44
C TYR A 81 -2.15 -4.16 10.89
N ASN A 82 -1.57 -3.96 12.08
CA ASN A 82 -0.75 -4.95 12.75
C ASN A 82 -1.54 -5.65 13.87
N TYR A 83 -1.32 -6.95 14.03
CA TYR A 83 -1.97 -7.76 15.08
C TYR A 83 -0.98 -8.43 16.03
N SER A 84 0.31 -8.51 15.68
CA SER A 84 1.35 -9.08 16.54
C SER A 84 1.49 -8.29 17.84
N GLU A 85 1.80 -8.98 18.93
CA GLU A 85 1.99 -8.36 20.24
C GLU A 85 3.07 -7.27 20.19
N GLY A 86 2.75 -6.07 20.71
CA GLY A 86 3.65 -4.92 20.69
C GLY A 86 3.75 -4.18 19.34
N HIS A 87 3.10 -4.65 18.27
CA HIS A 87 3.14 -3.99 16.97
C HIS A 87 1.86 -3.20 16.63
N GLN A 88 0.73 -3.49 17.31
CA GLN A 88 -0.57 -2.85 17.03
C GLN A 88 -0.54 -1.33 17.20
N GLN A 89 0.39 -0.81 18.01
CA GLN A 89 0.54 0.62 18.24
C GLN A 89 0.99 1.38 16.98
N PHE A 90 1.72 0.72 16.06
CA PHE A 90 2.16 1.34 14.82
C PHE A 90 1.00 1.50 13.85
N HIS A 91 0.22 0.44 13.67
CA HIS A 91 -0.91 0.38 12.74
C HIS A 91 -2.12 -0.29 13.43
N PRO A 92 -2.90 0.47 14.23
CA PRO A 92 -4.04 -0.08 14.93
C PRO A 92 -5.17 -0.45 13.97
N LYS A 93 -5.87 -1.57 14.26
CA LYS A 93 -6.99 -2.04 13.44
C LYS A 93 -8.08 -0.99 13.28
N GLY A 94 -8.53 -0.80 12.02
CA GLY A 94 -9.63 0.09 11.66
C GLY A 94 -9.23 1.55 11.42
N ARG A 95 -7.94 1.91 11.52
CA ARG A 95 -7.44 3.26 11.25
C ARG A 95 -6.97 3.41 9.81
N ASP A 96 -6.10 2.52 9.35
CA ASP A 96 -5.38 2.65 8.09
C ASP A 96 -6.05 1.89 6.96
N ASN A 97 -5.84 2.33 5.74
CA ASN A 97 -6.35 1.70 4.54
C ASN A 97 -5.22 1.07 3.72
N GLY A 98 -5.45 -0.15 3.25
CA GLY A 98 -4.94 -0.58 1.96
C GLY A 98 -5.94 -0.20 0.87
N TYR A 99 -5.56 -0.30 -0.40
CA TYR A 99 -6.45 -0.03 -1.53
C TYR A 99 -6.39 -1.15 -2.58
N ILE A 100 -7.55 -1.45 -3.17
CA ILE A 100 -7.61 -2.18 -4.44
C ILE A 100 -8.06 -1.19 -5.50
N LEU A 101 -7.19 -0.96 -6.48
CA LEU A 101 -7.46 -0.13 -7.65
C LEU A 101 -7.72 -1.05 -8.83
N THR A 102 -8.92 -0.99 -9.40
CA THR A 102 -9.25 -1.68 -10.66
C THR A 102 -9.18 -0.66 -11.79
N LEU A 103 -8.35 -0.93 -12.80
CA LEU A 103 -8.16 -0.11 -13.99
C LEU A 103 -8.38 -0.98 -15.22
N ASP A 104 -9.45 -0.76 -15.96
CA ASP A 104 -9.79 -1.55 -17.15
C ASP A 104 -9.67 -3.06 -16.94
N GLY A 105 -10.20 -3.53 -15.81
CA GLY A 105 -10.15 -4.93 -15.37
C GLY A 105 -8.87 -5.37 -14.67
N LEU A 106 -7.76 -4.63 -14.78
CA LEU A 106 -6.53 -4.90 -14.03
C LEU A 106 -6.71 -4.54 -12.55
N ARG A 107 -6.54 -5.52 -11.65
CA ARG A 107 -6.70 -5.34 -10.21
C ARG A 107 -5.35 -5.21 -9.51
N ILE A 108 -5.13 -4.06 -8.88
CA ILE A 108 -3.87 -3.71 -8.20
C ILE A 108 -4.18 -3.55 -6.71
N TYR A 109 -3.55 -4.37 -5.86
CA TYR A 109 -3.62 -4.25 -4.42
C TYR A 109 -2.40 -3.51 -3.89
N ILE A 110 -2.64 -2.43 -3.15
CA ILE A 110 -1.65 -1.62 -2.44
C ILE A 110 -1.94 -1.83 -0.95
N ALA A 111 -1.10 -2.62 -0.28
CA ALA A 111 -1.39 -3.07 1.08
C ALA A 111 -1.39 -1.93 2.12
N GLY A 112 -0.60 -0.87 1.91
CA GLY A 112 -0.25 0.06 2.97
C GLY A 112 0.66 -0.63 3.98
N ASP A 113 0.79 -0.08 5.18
CA ASP A 113 1.53 -0.73 6.24
C ASP A 113 0.62 -1.67 7.03
N THR A 114 0.95 -2.94 6.97
CA THR A 114 0.12 -4.02 7.54
C THR A 114 0.94 -5.29 7.76
N GLU A 115 0.52 -6.13 8.67
CA GLU A 115 0.90 -7.54 8.71
C GLU A 115 0.00 -8.39 7.79
N ASP A 116 0.24 -9.71 7.74
CA ASP A 116 -0.53 -10.70 6.95
C ASP A 116 -1.91 -10.98 7.58
N ILE A 117 -2.76 -9.98 7.59
CA ILE A 117 -4.07 -10.00 8.25
C ILE A 117 -5.04 -11.01 7.63
N PRO A 118 -5.97 -11.59 8.44
CA PRO A 118 -6.92 -12.60 7.97
C PRO A 118 -7.78 -12.15 6.78
N GLU A 119 -8.11 -10.86 6.70
CA GLU A 119 -8.91 -10.26 5.65
C GLU A 119 -8.28 -10.41 4.25
N MET A 120 -6.95 -10.63 4.16
CA MET A 120 -6.27 -10.89 2.88
C MET A 120 -6.77 -12.17 2.18
N ALA A 121 -7.35 -13.13 2.91
CA ALA A 121 -7.97 -14.31 2.32
C ALA A 121 -9.21 -13.97 1.46
N ASN A 122 -9.79 -12.79 1.62
CA ASN A 122 -10.93 -12.32 0.83
C ASN A 122 -10.53 -11.60 -0.45
N LEU A 123 -9.24 -11.31 -0.65
CA LEU A 123 -8.73 -10.71 -1.89
C LEU A 123 -8.86 -11.69 -3.04
N LYS A 124 -9.48 -11.28 -4.14
CA LYS A 124 -9.73 -12.12 -5.32
C LYS A 124 -9.20 -11.46 -6.58
N ASP A 125 -8.69 -12.28 -7.48
CA ASP A 125 -8.28 -11.90 -8.84
C ASP A 125 -7.30 -10.71 -8.84
N ILE A 126 -6.36 -10.70 -7.90
CA ILE A 126 -5.33 -9.65 -7.83
C ILE A 126 -4.25 -9.94 -8.88
N ASP A 127 -4.08 -9.02 -9.81
CA ASP A 127 -3.02 -9.10 -10.83
C ASP A 127 -1.68 -8.65 -10.27
N ILE A 128 -1.67 -7.53 -9.55
CA ILE A 128 -0.45 -6.92 -8.99
C ILE A 128 -0.68 -6.63 -7.51
N ALA A 129 0.25 -7.02 -6.66
CA ALA A 129 0.24 -6.67 -5.24
C ALA A 129 1.52 -5.96 -4.84
N PHE A 130 1.38 -4.81 -4.18
CA PHE A 130 2.44 -4.15 -3.46
C PHE A 130 2.33 -4.54 -1.99
N LEU A 131 3.35 -5.24 -1.45
CA LEU A 131 3.36 -5.79 -0.09
C LEU A 131 4.57 -5.27 0.69
N PRO A 132 4.37 -4.71 1.91
CA PRO A 132 5.46 -4.21 2.74
C PRO A 132 6.18 -5.34 3.47
N CYS A 133 7.47 -5.16 3.79
CA CYS A 133 8.27 -6.17 4.49
C CYS A 133 9.35 -5.54 5.38
N ASN A 134 8.96 -4.96 6.51
CA ASN A 134 9.91 -4.32 7.44
C ASN A 134 9.43 -4.41 8.89
N GLN A 135 10.09 -5.21 9.70
CA GLN A 135 9.80 -5.30 11.13
C GLN A 135 10.38 -4.11 11.91
N PRO A 136 9.70 -3.65 12.96
CA PRO A 136 8.44 -4.15 13.56
C PRO A 136 7.17 -3.50 12.97
N TYR A 137 7.28 -2.78 11.89
CA TYR A 137 6.21 -1.90 11.37
C TYR A 137 5.23 -2.65 10.47
N THR A 138 5.71 -3.64 9.73
CA THR A 138 4.93 -4.38 8.73
C THR A 138 5.23 -5.88 8.77
N MET A 139 5.10 -6.59 7.66
CA MET A 139 5.33 -8.03 7.58
C MET A 139 6.79 -8.44 7.80
N THR A 140 6.99 -9.61 8.38
CA THR A 140 8.23 -10.40 8.19
C THR A 140 8.25 -10.97 6.77
N VAL A 141 9.40 -11.51 6.33
CA VAL A 141 9.50 -12.28 5.08
C VAL A 141 8.49 -13.43 5.05
N ASP A 142 8.37 -14.20 6.15
CA ASP A 142 7.45 -15.33 6.24
C ASP A 142 5.98 -14.90 6.16
N GLN A 143 5.63 -13.78 6.80
CA GLN A 143 4.28 -13.21 6.73
C GLN A 143 3.95 -12.75 5.29
N LEU A 144 4.88 -12.08 4.60
CA LEU A 144 4.68 -11.67 3.21
C LEU A 144 4.48 -12.89 2.30
N VAL A 145 5.33 -13.91 2.45
CA VAL A 145 5.22 -15.15 1.67
C VAL A 145 3.89 -15.85 1.93
N LYS A 146 3.45 -15.91 3.20
CA LYS A 146 2.16 -16.48 3.58
C LYS A 146 1.00 -15.66 2.99
N ALA A 147 1.04 -14.34 3.08
CA ALA A 147 0.04 -13.46 2.47
C ALA A 147 -0.06 -13.70 0.96
N ALA A 148 1.07 -13.65 0.24
CA ALA A 148 1.11 -13.89 -1.20
C ALA A 148 0.55 -15.27 -1.58
N LYS A 149 0.89 -16.33 -0.84
CA LYS A 149 0.34 -17.68 -1.07
C LYS A 149 -1.15 -17.79 -0.75
N THR A 150 -1.69 -16.91 0.11
CA THR A 150 -3.10 -16.93 0.51
C THR A 150 -4.00 -16.40 -0.61
N PHE A 151 -3.73 -15.21 -1.16
CA PHE A 151 -4.58 -14.62 -2.20
C PHE A 151 -4.03 -14.72 -3.62
N LYS A 152 -2.81 -15.26 -3.79
CA LYS A 152 -2.18 -15.67 -5.05
C LYS A 152 -2.24 -14.60 -6.14
N PRO A 153 -1.63 -13.42 -5.95
CA PRO A 153 -1.53 -12.43 -7.00
C PRO A 153 -0.64 -12.94 -8.13
N LYS A 154 -0.81 -12.44 -9.35
CA LYS A 154 0.08 -12.80 -10.47
C LYS A 154 1.48 -12.25 -10.29
N VAL A 155 1.58 -11.00 -9.80
CA VAL A 155 2.85 -10.29 -9.58
C VAL A 155 2.87 -9.70 -8.17
N VAL A 156 4.01 -9.82 -7.49
CA VAL A 156 4.29 -9.16 -6.20
C VAL A 156 5.45 -8.18 -6.36
N PHE A 157 5.23 -6.95 -5.93
CA PHE A 157 6.27 -5.94 -5.72
C PHE A 157 6.45 -5.74 -4.22
N PRO A 158 7.50 -6.30 -3.60
CA PRO A 158 7.84 -5.95 -2.23
C PRO A 158 8.28 -4.49 -2.14
N TYR A 159 7.84 -3.80 -1.11
CA TYR A 159 8.26 -2.43 -0.82
C TYR A 159 8.41 -2.22 0.70
N HIS A 160 8.86 -1.03 1.12
CA HIS A 160 9.04 -0.70 2.53
C HIS A 160 9.88 -1.76 3.27
N TYR A 161 10.97 -2.25 2.64
CA TYR A 161 11.71 -3.38 3.18
C TYR A 161 13.01 -2.96 3.93
N GLY A 162 13.44 -1.69 3.85
CA GLY A 162 14.62 -1.21 4.57
C GLY A 162 15.83 -2.15 4.44
N GLU A 163 16.36 -2.57 5.56
CA GLU A 163 17.51 -3.50 5.64
C GLU A 163 17.11 -5.00 5.53
N THR A 164 15.83 -5.31 5.30
CA THR A 164 15.36 -6.71 5.18
C THR A 164 15.97 -7.35 3.93
N ASP A 165 16.55 -8.55 4.06
CA ASP A 165 17.00 -9.34 2.90
C ASP A 165 15.80 -9.82 2.07
N ILE A 166 15.30 -8.93 1.24
CA ILE A 166 14.08 -9.15 0.43
C ILE A 166 14.27 -10.22 -0.64
N GLN A 167 15.52 -10.63 -0.96
CA GLN A 167 15.80 -11.73 -1.87
C GLN A 167 15.28 -13.08 -1.34
N GLN A 168 15.06 -13.21 -0.05
CA GLN A 168 14.44 -14.39 0.55
C GLN A 168 13.01 -14.60 0.06
N VAL A 169 12.25 -13.52 -0.19
CA VAL A 169 10.88 -13.60 -0.74
C VAL A 169 10.90 -14.27 -2.13
N VAL A 170 11.86 -13.90 -2.99
CA VAL A 170 12.01 -14.51 -4.32
C VAL A 170 12.24 -16.03 -4.19
N LYS A 171 13.17 -16.43 -3.30
CA LYS A 171 13.48 -17.85 -3.08
C LYS A 171 12.31 -18.64 -2.53
N LEU A 172 11.56 -18.06 -1.57
CA LEU A 172 10.45 -18.77 -0.90
C LEU A 172 9.16 -18.82 -1.72
N LEU A 173 9.04 -17.97 -2.75
CA LEU A 173 7.94 -17.96 -3.71
C LEU A 173 8.31 -18.64 -5.04
N ASP A 174 9.55 -19.13 -5.18
CA ASP A 174 9.95 -19.89 -6.36
C ASP A 174 9.05 -21.11 -6.56
N GLY A 175 8.65 -21.37 -7.80
CA GLY A 175 7.74 -22.46 -8.15
C GLY A 175 6.28 -22.26 -7.71
N SER A 176 5.92 -21.15 -7.04
CA SER A 176 4.54 -20.88 -6.59
C SER A 176 3.60 -20.37 -7.69
N GLY A 177 4.15 -19.99 -8.85
CA GLY A 177 3.42 -19.33 -9.93
C GLY A 177 3.24 -17.82 -9.74
N ILE A 178 3.84 -17.25 -8.69
CA ILE A 178 3.81 -15.81 -8.40
C ILE A 178 5.12 -15.17 -8.91
N ASP A 179 5.02 -14.16 -9.75
CA ASP A 179 6.19 -13.41 -10.26
C ASP A 179 6.59 -12.33 -9.24
N VAL A 180 7.77 -12.46 -8.61
CA VAL A 180 8.27 -11.50 -7.63
C VAL A 180 9.23 -10.53 -8.31
N ARG A 181 8.91 -9.25 -8.24
CA ARG A 181 9.69 -8.17 -8.88
C ARG A 181 10.20 -7.19 -7.85
N ILE A 182 11.48 -7.29 -7.50
CA ILE A 182 12.11 -6.32 -6.61
C ILE A 182 12.40 -5.03 -7.39
N ARG A 183 12.11 -3.90 -6.77
CA ARG A 183 12.45 -2.55 -7.23
C ARG A 183 13.03 -1.78 -6.05
N ASP A 184 13.79 -0.76 -6.35
CA ASP A 184 14.33 0.15 -5.33
C ASP A 184 13.23 1.15 -4.90
N TYR A 185 12.36 0.66 -4.01
CA TYR A 185 11.28 1.43 -3.39
C TYR A 185 11.66 1.74 -1.93
N GLN A 186 12.67 2.58 -1.73
CA GLN A 186 13.14 2.99 -0.40
C GLN A 186 12.93 4.47 -0.15
#